data_4cc1d5432e0b63bb9c5a05914b346370
#
_entry.id   4cc1d5432e0b63bb9c5a05914b346370
#
_cell.length_a   1.000
_cell.length_b   1.000
_cell.length_c   1.000
_cell.angle_alpha   90.00
_cell.angle_beta   90.00
_cell.angle_gamma   90.00
#
_symmetry.space_group_name_H-M   'P 1'
#
loop_
_entity.id
_entity.type
_entity.pdbx_description
1 polymer ?
#
loop_
_entity_poly.entity_id
_entity_poly.type
_entity_poly.pdbx_seq_one_letter_code
_entity_poly.pdbx_strand_id
1 'polypeptide(L)'
;MSTICLNMIVKNEASIIVDTLSNILANIHIDYWVIADTGSDDGTQSVIQTFFQQRCIPGELLQHEWKNFGHNRELALQAAQGKSDYVFFFDADDRFEGTFVLPESLTATIYNFYLTNMVRTTRYPRRLLVKNDGSCEWVGVLHEVITAKNSATSNETYIEGDYHVISGRFGARNQNPNKYLDDAHMLEAAFAQEHNVALKRRYAYYCGQSYRDCNQPALAAAWYERNIELCSQTGE
;
A
#
# COMPACT_ATOMS: atom_id res chain seq x y z
N MET A 1 -3.86 12.46 22.38
CA MET A 1 -3.48 11.39 21.43
C MET A 1 -3.51 11.97 20.04
N SER A 2 -2.62 11.53 19.15
CA SER A 2 -2.66 11.95 17.75
C SER A 2 -3.86 11.33 17.05
N THR A 3 -4.51 12.11 16.18
CA THR A 3 -5.63 11.65 15.36
C THR A 3 -5.14 10.87 14.13
N ILE A 4 -5.90 9.86 13.69
CA ILE A 4 -5.52 8.97 12.59
C ILE A 4 -6.61 8.92 11.53
N CYS A 5 -6.21 9.12 10.28
CA CYS A 5 -7.04 8.90 9.10
C CYS A 5 -6.71 7.57 8.45
N LEU A 6 -7.69 6.67 8.34
CA LEU A 6 -7.56 5.49 7.50
C LEU A 6 -7.58 5.89 6.02
N ASN A 7 -6.61 5.41 5.24
CA ASN A 7 -6.48 5.72 3.83
C ASN A 7 -6.32 4.45 2.99
N MET A 8 -7.23 4.23 2.06
CA MET A 8 -7.25 3.02 1.23
C MET A 8 -7.58 3.36 -0.21
N ILE A 9 -7.15 2.51 -1.13
CA ILE A 9 -7.70 2.41 -2.48
C ILE A 9 -8.40 1.05 -2.60
N VAL A 10 -9.57 1.01 -3.23
CA VAL A 10 -10.36 -0.23 -3.34
C VAL A 10 -10.91 -0.41 -4.76
N LYS A 11 -11.14 -1.68 -5.13
CA LYS A 11 -11.90 -2.06 -6.31
C LYS A 11 -12.48 -3.46 -6.17
N ASN A 12 -13.82 -3.57 -6.17
CA ASN A 12 -14.55 -4.84 -6.10
C ASN A 12 -14.20 -5.70 -4.87
N GLU A 13 -14.32 -5.09 -3.68
CA GLU A 13 -13.97 -5.72 -2.40
C GLU A 13 -15.22 -5.91 -1.49
N ALA A 14 -16.44 -5.83 -2.03
CA ALA A 14 -17.68 -5.89 -1.24
C ALA A 14 -17.77 -7.14 -0.35
N SER A 15 -17.19 -8.26 -0.79
CA SER A 15 -17.24 -9.54 -0.06
C SER A 15 -16.34 -9.61 1.17
N ILE A 16 -15.29 -8.77 1.26
CA ILE A 16 -14.26 -8.85 2.31
C ILE A 16 -14.08 -7.55 3.10
N ILE A 17 -14.48 -6.41 2.55
CA ILE A 17 -14.14 -5.10 3.10
C ILE A 17 -14.68 -4.89 4.52
N VAL A 18 -15.85 -5.43 4.87
CA VAL A 18 -16.45 -5.31 6.22
C VAL A 18 -15.57 -5.99 7.27
N ASP A 19 -15.06 -7.18 6.97
CA ASP A 19 -14.19 -7.92 7.88
C ASP A 19 -12.86 -7.19 8.06
N THR A 20 -12.29 -6.65 6.98
CA THR A 20 -11.06 -5.85 7.03
C THR A 20 -11.24 -4.58 7.85
N LEU A 21 -12.29 -3.80 7.59
CA LEU A 21 -12.57 -2.58 8.34
C LEU A 21 -12.85 -2.87 9.82
N SER A 22 -13.56 -3.96 10.12
CA SER A 22 -13.82 -4.40 11.49
C SER A 22 -12.52 -4.80 12.20
N ASN A 23 -11.63 -5.50 11.52
CA ASN A 23 -10.32 -5.87 12.05
C ASN A 23 -9.44 -4.64 12.30
N ILE A 24 -9.43 -3.65 11.41
CA ILE A 24 -8.71 -2.38 11.61
C ILE A 24 -9.22 -1.70 12.88
N LEU A 25 -10.54 -1.48 13.00
CA LEU A 25 -11.13 -0.77 14.14
C LEU A 25 -10.98 -1.51 15.49
N ALA A 26 -10.77 -2.82 15.45
CA ALA A 26 -10.46 -3.60 16.66
C ALA A 26 -9.02 -3.37 17.15
N ASN A 27 -8.12 -2.86 16.31
CA ASN A 27 -6.70 -2.69 16.60
C ASN A 27 -6.24 -1.24 16.65
N ILE A 28 -6.83 -0.35 15.85
CA ILE A 28 -6.45 1.06 15.74
C ILE A 28 -7.71 1.93 15.84
N HIS A 29 -7.66 2.94 16.71
CA HIS A 29 -8.68 3.99 16.72
C HIS A 29 -8.54 4.86 15.47
N ILE A 30 -9.60 4.97 14.70
CA ILE A 30 -9.68 5.77 13.47
C ILE A 30 -10.60 6.96 13.71
N ASP A 31 -10.06 8.17 13.56
CA ASP A 31 -10.80 9.43 13.76
C ASP A 31 -11.48 9.91 12.47
N TYR A 32 -10.88 9.59 11.33
CA TYR A 32 -11.37 9.94 10.00
C TYR A 32 -11.02 8.84 8.98
N TRP A 33 -11.70 8.78 7.87
CA TRP A 33 -11.36 7.86 6.79
C TRP A 33 -11.47 8.52 5.42
N VAL A 34 -10.54 8.18 4.52
CA VAL A 34 -10.54 8.54 3.11
C VAL A 34 -10.29 7.27 2.31
N ILE A 35 -11.31 6.78 1.63
CA ILE A 35 -11.21 5.59 0.79
C ILE A 35 -11.53 5.98 -0.65
N ALA A 36 -10.60 5.71 -1.55
CA ALA A 36 -10.74 5.98 -2.97
C ALA A 36 -11.13 4.71 -3.71
N ASP A 37 -12.34 4.69 -4.24
CA ASP A 37 -12.83 3.65 -5.14
C ASP A 37 -12.31 3.89 -6.56
N THR A 38 -11.78 2.85 -7.19
CA THR A 38 -11.16 2.92 -8.51
C THR A 38 -12.00 2.22 -9.60
N GLY A 39 -13.30 2.24 -9.43
CA GLY A 39 -14.28 1.72 -10.39
C GLY A 39 -14.86 0.37 -10.00
N SER A 40 -15.38 0.24 -8.77
CA SER A 40 -16.16 -0.93 -8.33
C SER A 40 -17.55 -0.96 -8.94
N ASP A 41 -18.01 -2.16 -9.25
CA ASP A 41 -19.36 -2.47 -9.77
C ASP A 41 -20.12 -3.54 -8.96
N ASP A 42 -19.52 -3.98 -7.82
CA ASP A 42 -20.04 -5.04 -6.94
C ASP A 42 -20.77 -4.52 -5.68
N GLY A 43 -20.91 -3.18 -5.53
CA GLY A 43 -21.51 -2.57 -4.37
C GLY A 43 -20.54 -2.20 -3.24
N THR A 44 -19.24 -2.35 -3.41
CA THR A 44 -18.18 -1.98 -2.45
C THR A 44 -18.40 -0.60 -1.83
N GLN A 45 -18.76 0.40 -2.66
CA GLN A 45 -18.98 1.78 -2.25
C GLN A 45 -20.08 1.90 -1.19
N SER A 46 -21.23 1.29 -1.45
CA SER A 46 -22.38 1.31 -0.52
C SER A 46 -22.08 0.58 0.79
N VAL A 47 -21.32 -0.52 0.71
CA VAL A 47 -20.91 -1.29 1.89
C VAL A 47 -20.00 -0.44 2.79
N ILE A 48 -19.00 0.25 2.24
CA ILE A 48 -18.09 1.13 2.97
C ILE A 48 -18.85 2.28 3.65
N GLN A 49 -19.69 2.99 2.89
CA GLN A 49 -20.47 4.11 3.43
C GLN A 49 -21.37 3.67 4.58
N THR A 50 -22.10 2.57 4.41
CA THR A 50 -22.97 2.00 5.44
C THR A 50 -22.17 1.62 6.69
N PHE A 51 -21.00 0.98 6.53
CA PHE A 51 -20.13 0.54 7.63
C PHE A 51 -19.72 1.70 8.54
N PHE A 52 -19.24 2.80 7.96
CA PHE A 52 -18.77 3.96 8.74
C PHE A 52 -19.93 4.82 9.27
N GLN A 53 -21.01 4.93 8.52
CA GLN A 53 -22.22 5.62 8.97
C GLN A 53 -22.80 5.00 10.25
N GLN A 54 -22.90 3.66 10.30
CA GLN A 54 -23.39 2.93 11.47
C GLN A 54 -22.51 3.12 12.72
N ARG A 55 -21.24 3.49 12.53
CA ARG A 55 -20.26 3.71 13.61
C ARG A 55 -20.03 5.16 13.94
N CYS A 56 -20.71 6.07 13.23
CA CYS A 56 -20.56 7.52 13.38
C CYS A 56 -19.11 8.00 13.24
N ILE A 57 -18.30 7.32 12.39
CA ILE A 57 -16.92 7.74 12.10
C ILE A 57 -16.97 8.62 10.84
N PRO A 58 -16.54 9.89 10.93
CA PRO A 58 -16.55 10.81 9.77
C PRO A 58 -15.53 10.40 8.74
N GLY A 59 -15.82 10.69 7.47
CA GLY A 59 -14.90 10.40 6.37
C GLY A 59 -15.53 10.62 5.01
N GLU A 60 -14.81 10.25 3.98
CA GLU A 60 -15.24 10.45 2.60
C GLU A 60 -14.84 9.29 1.69
N LEU A 61 -15.77 8.93 0.80
CA LEU A 61 -15.56 8.00 -0.28
C LEU A 61 -15.32 8.78 -1.57
N LEU A 62 -14.16 8.61 -2.16
CA LEU A 62 -13.78 9.23 -3.43
C LEU A 62 -13.95 8.24 -4.57
N GLN A 63 -14.17 8.76 -5.77
CA GLN A 63 -14.21 7.98 -7.00
C GLN A 63 -13.13 8.51 -7.93
N HIS A 64 -12.12 7.68 -8.20
CA HIS A 64 -11.03 8.03 -9.09
C HIS A 64 -10.96 7.03 -10.25
N GLU A 65 -10.71 7.53 -11.44
CA GLU A 65 -10.35 6.68 -12.56
C GLU A 65 -9.03 5.94 -12.22
N TRP A 66 -8.99 4.65 -12.54
CA TRP A 66 -7.79 3.85 -12.35
C TRP A 66 -6.69 4.27 -13.32
N LYS A 67 -5.51 4.58 -12.78
CA LYS A 67 -4.31 4.82 -13.57
C LYS A 67 -3.18 3.84 -13.22
N ASN A 68 -2.76 3.82 -11.98
CA ASN A 68 -1.83 2.85 -11.39
C ASN A 68 -1.86 2.99 -9.86
N PHE A 69 -1.22 2.07 -9.15
CA PHE A 69 -1.27 2.04 -7.68
C PHE A 69 -0.71 3.31 -7.04
N GLY A 70 0.52 3.72 -7.39
CA GLY A 70 1.12 4.90 -6.77
C GLY A 70 0.31 6.17 -7.04
N HIS A 71 -0.17 6.38 -8.27
CA HIS A 71 -1.00 7.54 -8.60
C HIS A 71 -2.30 7.58 -7.79
N ASN A 72 -3.04 6.46 -7.75
CA ASN A 72 -4.31 6.43 -7.03
C ASN A 72 -4.14 6.52 -5.52
N ARG A 73 -3.06 5.94 -4.94
CA ARG A 73 -2.71 6.12 -3.53
C ARG A 73 -2.29 7.56 -3.22
N GLU A 74 -1.56 8.22 -4.11
CA GLU A 74 -1.17 9.62 -3.94
C GLU A 74 -2.39 10.54 -3.94
N LEU A 75 -3.37 10.32 -4.83
CA LEU A 75 -4.62 11.09 -4.82
C LEU A 75 -5.41 10.88 -3.51
N ALA A 76 -5.46 9.66 -3.01
CA ALA A 76 -6.12 9.36 -1.73
C ALA A 76 -5.38 10.00 -0.55
N LEU A 77 -4.03 9.99 -0.56
CA LEU A 77 -3.21 10.65 0.46
C LEU A 77 -3.43 12.17 0.45
N GLN A 78 -3.44 12.79 -0.72
CA GLN A 78 -3.69 14.23 -0.86
C GLN A 78 -5.06 14.64 -0.31
N ALA A 79 -6.09 13.83 -0.53
CA ALA A 79 -7.42 14.06 0.01
C ALA A 79 -7.48 13.94 1.54
N ALA A 80 -6.58 13.17 2.15
CA ALA A 80 -6.47 13.05 3.61
C ALA A 80 -5.78 14.24 4.28
N GLN A 81 -5.16 15.17 3.51
CA GLN A 81 -4.44 16.32 4.08
C GLN A 81 -5.36 17.19 4.94
N GLY A 82 -4.88 17.54 6.13
CA GLY A 82 -5.63 18.36 7.09
C GLY A 82 -6.79 17.66 7.82
N LYS A 83 -7.01 16.37 7.60
CA LYS A 83 -8.09 15.60 8.24
C LYS A 83 -7.67 14.96 9.57
N SER A 84 -6.38 14.75 9.78
CA SER A 84 -5.80 14.09 10.97
C SER A 84 -4.32 14.43 11.10
N ASP A 85 -3.71 14.04 12.24
CA ASP A 85 -2.25 14.17 12.46
C ASP A 85 -1.45 13.13 11.69
N TYR A 86 -2.01 11.92 11.50
CA TYR A 86 -1.39 10.79 10.80
C TYR A 86 -2.33 10.14 9.81
N VAL A 87 -1.76 9.54 8.75
CA VAL A 87 -2.47 8.74 7.77
C VAL A 87 -2.01 7.29 7.89
N PHE A 88 -2.97 6.39 8.07
CA PHE A 88 -2.75 4.95 8.15
C PHE A 88 -3.22 4.27 6.86
N PHE A 89 -2.29 3.59 6.18
CA PHE A 89 -2.57 2.85 4.94
C PHE A 89 -2.85 1.38 5.24
N PHE A 90 -3.86 0.83 4.58
CA PHE A 90 -4.15 -0.59 4.69
C PHE A 90 -4.75 -1.12 3.38
N ASP A 91 -4.43 -2.37 3.03
CA ASP A 91 -5.01 -3.01 1.86
C ASP A 91 -6.30 -3.75 2.24
N ALA A 92 -7.25 -3.87 1.29
CA ALA A 92 -8.59 -4.39 1.56
C ALA A 92 -8.60 -5.87 1.97
N ASP A 93 -7.53 -6.60 1.69
CA ASP A 93 -7.36 -8.02 2.02
C ASP A 93 -6.27 -8.30 3.07
N ASP A 94 -5.69 -7.24 3.66
CA ASP A 94 -4.75 -7.38 4.78
C ASP A 94 -5.50 -7.52 6.12
N ARG A 95 -4.84 -8.10 7.14
CA ARG A 95 -5.44 -8.35 8.44
C ARG A 95 -4.42 -8.29 9.57
N PHE A 96 -4.72 -7.59 10.66
CA PHE A 96 -3.99 -7.71 11.92
C PHE A 96 -4.23 -9.06 12.58
N GLU A 97 -3.16 -9.66 13.07
CA GLU A 97 -3.17 -10.80 13.99
C GLU A 97 -2.19 -10.58 15.15
N GLY A 98 -2.51 -11.18 16.30
CA GLY A 98 -1.75 -11.00 17.56
C GLY A 98 -2.21 -9.79 18.36
N THR A 99 -1.36 -9.28 19.22
CA THR A 99 -1.67 -8.16 20.12
C THR A 99 -0.98 -6.89 19.61
N PHE A 100 -1.72 -6.08 18.87
CA PHE A 100 -1.23 -4.79 18.37
C PHE A 100 -1.49 -3.68 19.40
N VAL A 101 -0.46 -2.89 19.69
CA VAL A 101 -0.57 -1.70 20.53
C VAL A 101 0.13 -0.53 19.85
N LEU A 102 -0.64 0.49 19.53
CA LEU A 102 -0.09 1.73 18.99
C LEU A 102 0.60 2.51 20.13
N PRO A 103 1.79 3.12 19.90
CA PRO A 103 2.42 3.98 20.88
C PRO A 103 1.50 5.14 21.32
N GLU A 104 1.50 5.46 22.61
CA GLU A 104 0.68 6.55 23.18
C GLU A 104 1.00 7.92 22.53
N SER A 105 2.26 8.13 22.14
CA SER A 105 2.72 9.34 21.47
C SER A 105 3.39 9.00 20.15
N LEU A 106 2.85 9.54 19.07
CA LEU A 106 3.42 9.43 17.73
C LEU A 106 4.27 10.68 17.45
N THR A 107 5.56 10.48 17.17
CA THR A 107 6.53 11.58 16.93
C THR A 107 7.33 11.40 15.64
N ALA A 108 7.38 10.18 15.10
CA ALA A 108 8.10 9.89 13.87
C ALA A 108 7.33 10.32 12.62
N THR A 109 8.05 10.59 11.55
CA THR A 109 7.47 10.89 10.23
C THR A 109 6.87 9.64 9.60
N ILE A 110 7.53 8.49 9.78
CA ILE A 110 7.12 7.20 9.19
C ILE A 110 7.23 6.10 10.24
N TYR A 111 6.19 5.24 10.29
CA TYR A 111 6.16 4.04 11.12
C TYR A 111 6.05 2.80 10.24
N ASN A 112 6.96 1.87 10.47
CA ASN A 112 6.94 0.55 9.88
C ASN A 112 6.17 -0.43 10.76
N PHE A 113 5.35 -1.23 10.11
CA PHE A 113 4.64 -2.36 10.68
C PHE A 113 5.27 -3.66 10.16
N TYR A 114 5.20 -4.70 10.94
CA TYR A 114 5.68 -6.02 10.51
C TYR A 114 4.57 -6.78 9.78
N LEU A 115 4.85 -7.12 8.53
CA LEU A 115 3.98 -7.94 7.70
C LEU A 115 4.52 -9.37 7.60
N THR A 116 3.61 -10.29 7.34
CA THR A 116 3.95 -11.67 6.99
C THR A 116 3.01 -12.17 5.89
N ASN A 117 3.43 -13.22 5.18
CA ASN A 117 2.57 -13.90 4.24
C ASN A 117 1.61 -14.87 4.99
N MET A 118 0.58 -15.36 4.32
CA MET A 118 -0.43 -16.26 4.89
C MET A 118 0.15 -17.55 5.50
N VAL A 119 1.29 -18.04 4.99
CA VAL A 119 1.97 -19.24 5.51
C VAL A 119 3.04 -18.91 6.55
N ARG A 120 3.19 -17.62 6.91
CA ARG A 120 4.10 -17.10 7.96
C ARG A 120 5.56 -17.50 7.78
N THR A 121 6.01 -17.63 6.53
CA THR A 121 7.41 -17.99 6.21
C THR A 121 8.33 -16.79 6.08
N THR A 122 7.75 -15.57 6.00
CA THR A 122 8.50 -14.32 5.84
C THR A 122 7.98 -13.28 6.81
N ARG A 123 8.88 -12.49 7.39
CA ARG A 123 8.55 -11.29 8.16
C ARG A 123 9.32 -10.12 7.57
N TYR A 124 8.62 -9.06 7.20
CA TYR A 124 9.24 -7.89 6.60
C TYR A 124 8.52 -6.61 7.03
N PRO A 125 9.24 -5.48 7.11
CA PRO A 125 8.63 -4.21 7.45
C PRO A 125 7.92 -3.59 6.24
N ARG A 126 6.83 -2.88 6.50
CA ARG A 126 6.13 -2.02 5.53
C ARG A 126 5.71 -0.73 6.21
N ARG A 127 5.91 0.39 5.54
CA ARG A 127 5.48 1.71 5.98
C ARG A 127 3.98 1.81 5.87
N LEU A 128 3.27 1.81 6.99
CA LEU A 128 1.81 1.86 7.00
C LEU A 128 1.23 3.09 7.70
N LEU A 129 2.03 3.84 8.48
CA LEU A 129 1.55 5.05 9.17
C LEU A 129 2.55 6.18 8.91
N VAL A 130 2.06 7.31 8.43
CA VAL A 130 2.89 8.48 8.15
C VAL A 130 2.26 9.75 8.70
N LYS A 131 3.10 10.72 9.03
CA LYS A 131 2.67 12.05 9.45
C LYS A 131 1.91 12.75 8.31
N ASN A 132 0.80 13.39 8.63
CA ASN A 132 -0.10 14.02 7.66
C ASN A 132 0.20 15.51 7.46
N ASP A 133 1.46 15.87 7.27
CA ASP A 133 1.92 17.25 7.10
C ASP A 133 2.42 17.55 5.67
N GLY A 134 2.15 16.64 4.73
CA GLY A 134 2.58 16.78 3.34
C GLY A 134 4.05 16.41 3.11
N SER A 135 4.77 15.92 4.13
CA SER A 135 6.19 15.54 4.04
C SER A 135 6.43 14.20 3.33
N CYS A 136 5.39 13.40 3.12
CA CYS A 136 5.47 12.09 2.45
C CYS A 136 4.75 12.09 1.10
N GLU A 137 5.14 11.18 0.22
CA GLU A 137 4.53 10.94 -1.09
C GLU A 137 4.64 9.47 -1.50
N TRP A 138 3.70 9.02 -2.35
CA TRP A 138 3.77 7.71 -2.96
C TRP A 138 4.57 7.76 -4.26
N VAL A 139 5.54 6.87 -4.40
CA VAL A 139 6.39 6.75 -5.60
C VAL A 139 6.32 5.35 -6.20
N GLY A 140 6.39 5.28 -7.52
CA GLY A 140 6.30 4.04 -8.29
C GLY A 140 4.88 3.75 -8.78
N VAL A 141 4.77 3.02 -9.90
CA VAL A 141 3.48 2.69 -10.53
C VAL A 141 2.85 1.42 -9.96
N LEU A 142 3.70 0.47 -9.54
CA LEU A 142 3.36 -0.80 -8.94
C LEU A 142 4.49 -1.23 -7.99
N HIS A 143 4.15 -1.95 -6.91
CA HIS A 143 5.06 -2.14 -5.78
C HIS A 143 5.57 -0.79 -5.27
N GLU A 144 4.69 0.18 -5.31
CA GLU A 144 4.89 1.54 -4.87
C GLU A 144 5.29 1.61 -3.39
N VAL A 145 5.97 2.67 -3.04
CA VAL A 145 6.39 2.92 -1.66
C VAL A 145 6.01 4.33 -1.24
N ILE A 146 5.54 4.46 0.00
CA ILE A 146 5.45 5.76 0.65
C ILE A 146 6.84 6.17 1.14
N THR A 147 7.27 7.37 0.82
CA THR A 147 8.59 7.88 1.18
C THR A 147 8.52 9.34 1.62
N ALA A 148 9.49 9.77 2.41
CA ALA A 148 9.63 11.17 2.76
C ALA A 148 10.23 11.95 1.58
N LYS A 149 9.65 13.09 1.25
CA LYS A 149 10.16 14.02 0.22
C LYS A 149 11.56 14.58 0.55
N ASN A 150 11.85 14.69 1.85
CA ASN A 150 13.16 15.10 2.35
C ASN A 150 13.63 14.12 3.42
N SER A 151 14.53 13.22 3.03
CA SER A 151 15.09 12.21 3.94
C SER A 151 15.97 12.79 5.05
N ALA A 152 16.55 13.97 4.86
CA ALA A 152 17.41 14.60 5.87
C ALA A 152 16.63 15.11 7.10
N THR A 153 15.34 15.39 6.96
CA THR A 153 14.47 15.90 8.03
C THR A 153 13.44 14.90 8.52
N SER A 154 13.36 13.72 7.90
CA SER A 154 12.44 12.66 8.28
C SER A 154 13.08 11.69 9.24
N ASN A 155 12.27 11.20 10.17
CA ASN A 155 12.64 10.06 11.03
C ASN A 155 11.68 8.90 10.80
N GLU A 156 12.25 7.71 10.81
CA GLU A 156 11.54 6.46 10.58
C GLU A 156 11.76 5.52 11.75
N THR A 157 10.70 4.85 12.18
CA THR A 157 10.77 3.90 13.30
C THR A 157 9.87 2.69 13.05
N TYR A 158 9.92 1.71 13.96
CA TYR A 158 9.15 0.48 13.89
C TYR A 158 8.17 0.43 15.04
N ILE A 159 6.97 -0.11 14.79
CA ILE A 159 6.05 -0.45 15.88
C ILE A 159 6.36 -1.87 16.30
N GLU A 160 6.93 -2.00 17.49
CA GLU A 160 7.27 -3.29 18.08
C GLU A 160 6.04 -3.91 18.77
N GLY A 161 6.03 -5.23 18.91
CA GLY A 161 4.95 -5.96 19.59
C GLY A 161 4.81 -7.39 19.10
N ASP A 162 3.93 -8.13 19.76
CA ASP A 162 3.57 -9.51 19.40
C ASP A 162 2.39 -9.51 18.43
N TYR A 163 2.61 -8.91 17.27
CA TYR A 163 1.63 -8.82 16.20
C TYR A 163 2.27 -8.98 14.83
N HIS A 164 1.43 -9.21 13.84
CA HIS A 164 1.76 -9.01 12.42
C HIS A 164 0.53 -8.58 11.63
N VAL A 165 0.79 -7.95 10.51
CA VAL A 165 -0.21 -7.78 9.45
C VAL A 165 -0.03 -8.94 8.47
N ILE A 166 -1.05 -9.77 8.33
CA ILE A 166 -1.08 -10.83 7.33
C ILE A 166 -1.42 -10.18 5.98
N SER A 167 -0.51 -10.27 5.02
CA SER A 167 -0.79 -9.85 3.65
C SER A 167 -1.68 -10.88 2.96
N GLY A 168 -2.91 -10.48 2.68
CA GLY A 168 -3.94 -11.33 2.09
C GLY A 168 -3.75 -11.55 0.59
N ARG A 169 -4.53 -12.49 0.05
CA ARG A 169 -4.64 -12.76 -1.38
C ARG A 169 -6.09 -13.00 -1.80
N PHE A 170 -7.03 -12.44 -1.05
CA PHE A 170 -8.48 -12.64 -1.26
C PHE A 170 -9.11 -11.51 -2.07
N GLY A 171 -8.42 -10.40 -2.26
CA GLY A 171 -8.87 -9.25 -3.03
C GLY A 171 -9.19 -9.59 -4.49
N ALA A 172 -10.08 -8.83 -5.09
CA ALA A 172 -10.57 -9.06 -6.46
C ALA A 172 -9.45 -9.14 -7.50
N ARG A 173 -8.37 -8.38 -7.33
CA ARG A 173 -7.21 -8.42 -8.22
C ARG A 173 -6.53 -9.80 -8.27
N ASN A 174 -6.53 -10.54 -7.17
CA ASN A 174 -5.93 -11.88 -7.11
C ASN A 174 -6.75 -12.95 -7.84
N GLN A 175 -7.99 -12.63 -8.24
CA GLN A 175 -8.83 -13.48 -9.07
C GLN A 175 -8.53 -13.34 -10.57
N ASN A 176 -7.76 -12.33 -11.00
CA ASN A 176 -7.35 -12.16 -12.38
C ASN A 176 -6.22 -13.15 -12.74
N PRO A 177 -6.45 -14.12 -13.65
CA PRO A 177 -5.44 -15.10 -14.05
C PRO A 177 -4.24 -14.46 -14.76
N ASN A 178 -4.41 -13.28 -15.37
CA ASN A 178 -3.37 -12.55 -16.08
C ASN A 178 -2.66 -11.52 -15.20
N LYS A 179 -2.97 -11.45 -13.91
CA LYS A 179 -2.43 -10.43 -12.98
C LYS A 179 -0.93 -10.18 -13.16
N TYR A 180 -0.13 -11.24 -13.16
CA TYR A 180 1.32 -11.09 -13.22
C TYR A 180 1.84 -10.65 -14.60
N LEU A 181 1.14 -11.03 -15.66
CA LEU A 181 1.46 -10.54 -17.00
C LEU A 181 1.12 -9.06 -17.14
N ASP A 182 -0.04 -8.64 -16.65
CA ASP A 182 -0.45 -7.23 -16.62
C ASP A 182 0.52 -6.39 -15.78
N ASP A 183 0.98 -6.94 -14.65
CA ASP A 183 2.00 -6.32 -13.78
C ASP A 183 3.32 -6.13 -14.52
N ALA A 184 3.79 -7.16 -15.24
CA ALA A 184 5.02 -7.09 -16.00
C ALA A 184 4.94 -5.99 -17.08
N HIS A 185 3.87 -5.94 -17.85
CA HIS A 185 3.68 -4.92 -18.90
C HIS A 185 3.60 -3.50 -18.31
N MET A 186 2.93 -3.32 -17.17
CA MET A 186 2.89 -2.02 -16.49
C MET A 186 4.29 -1.58 -16.06
N LEU A 187 5.09 -2.49 -15.51
CA LEU A 187 6.45 -2.22 -15.06
C LEU A 187 7.41 -1.96 -16.20
N GLU A 188 7.28 -2.67 -17.33
CA GLU A 188 8.04 -2.40 -18.56
C GLU A 188 7.80 -0.99 -19.09
N ALA A 189 6.53 -0.61 -19.21
CA ALA A 189 6.16 0.71 -19.68
C ALA A 189 6.69 1.82 -18.74
N ALA A 190 6.61 1.60 -17.44
CA ALA A 190 7.14 2.54 -16.45
C ALA A 190 8.67 2.60 -16.50
N PHE A 191 9.36 1.48 -16.62
CA PHE A 191 10.81 1.41 -16.74
C PHE A 191 11.33 2.22 -17.93
N ALA A 192 10.64 2.13 -19.07
CA ALA A 192 11.03 2.84 -20.29
C ALA A 192 10.99 4.37 -20.16
N GLN A 193 10.09 4.88 -19.30
CA GLN A 193 9.86 6.32 -19.10
C GLN A 193 10.57 6.88 -17.87
N GLU A 194 11.06 6.02 -16.96
CA GLU A 194 11.64 6.42 -15.69
C GLU A 194 13.07 6.96 -15.88
N HIS A 195 13.42 8.01 -15.16
CA HIS A 195 14.77 8.59 -15.13
C HIS A 195 15.48 8.36 -13.79
N ASN A 196 14.73 8.14 -12.72
CA ASN A 196 15.30 7.83 -11.41
C ASN A 196 15.84 6.40 -11.39
N VAL A 197 17.15 6.26 -11.21
CA VAL A 197 17.83 4.95 -11.26
C VAL A 197 17.32 3.98 -10.19
N ALA A 198 17.00 4.47 -8.98
CA ALA A 198 16.48 3.61 -7.90
C ALA A 198 15.11 3.05 -8.25
N LEU A 199 14.21 3.85 -8.85
CA LEU A 199 12.92 3.38 -9.35
C LEU A 199 13.08 2.45 -10.55
N LYS A 200 13.99 2.73 -11.48
CA LYS A 200 14.30 1.80 -12.59
C LYS A 200 14.75 0.44 -12.09
N ARG A 201 15.65 0.40 -11.10
CA ARG A 201 16.09 -0.85 -10.46
C ARG A 201 14.89 -1.61 -9.87
N ARG A 202 14.04 -0.87 -9.14
CA ARG A 202 12.82 -1.44 -8.55
C ARG A 202 11.90 -2.03 -9.61
N TYR A 203 11.63 -1.30 -10.69
CA TYR A 203 10.80 -1.78 -11.79
C TYR A 203 11.41 -3.01 -12.48
N ALA A 204 12.71 -3.00 -12.76
CA ALA A 204 13.38 -4.14 -13.35
C ALA A 204 13.30 -5.41 -12.49
N TYR A 205 13.51 -5.26 -11.16
CA TYR A 205 13.40 -6.36 -10.22
C TYR A 205 12.00 -6.98 -10.18
N TYR A 206 10.97 -6.13 -10.01
CA TYR A 206 9.59 -6.61 -9.93
C TYR A 206 9.03 -7.08 -11.27
N CYS A 207 9.52 -6.53 -12.39
CA CYS A 207 9.23 -7.04 -13.73
C CYS A 207 9.74 -8.47 -13.89
N GLY A 208 10.98 -8.73 -13.46
CA GLY A 208 11.55 -10.08 -13.43
C GLY A 208 10.73 -11.04 -12.55
N GLN A 209 10.28 -10.59 -11.36
CA GLN A 209 9.40 -11.39 -10.52
C GLN A 209 8.06 -11.68 -11.21
N SER A 210 7.43 -10.68 -11.82
CA SER A 210 6.14 -10.83 -12.49
C SER A 210 6.23 -11.81 -13.67
N TYR A 211 7.27 -11.73 -14.47
CA TYR A 211 7.50 -12.71 -15.54
C TYR A 211 7.78 -14.12 -15.02
N ARG A 212 8.51 -14.27 -13.93
CA ARG A 212 8.68 -15.57 -13.26
C ARG A 212 7.33 -16.14 -12.82
N ASP A 213 6.48 -15.31 -12.20
CA ASP A 213 5.22 -15.73 -11.60
C ASP A 213 4.13 -16.03 -12.67
N CYS A 214 4.27 -15.50 -13.89
CA CYS A 214 3.48 -15.91 -15.05
C CYS A 214 4.16 -16.95 -15.96
N ASN A 215 5.19 -17.66 -15.44
CA ASN A 215 5.89 -18.76 -16.11
C ASN A 215 6.60 -18.38 -17.43
N GLN A 216 7.24 -17.21 -17.44
CA GLN A 216 8.06 -16.72 -18.55
C GLN A 216 9.54 -16.56 -18.14
N PRO A 217 10.27 -17.66 -17.87
CA PRO A 217 11.58 -17.61 -17.21
C PRO A 217 12.66 -16.91 -18.03
N ALA A 218 12.60 -16.93 -19.36
CA ALA A 218 13.56 -16.23 -20.21
C ALA A 218 13.44 -14.70 -20.07
N LEU A 219 12.21 -14.18 -20.04
CA LEU A 219 11.98 -12.75 -19.81
C LEU A 219 12.34 -12.36 -18.37
N ALA A 220 12.01 -13.21 -17.39
CA ALA A 220 12.40 -12.99 -16.01
C ALA A 220 13.93 -12.86 -15.86
N ALA A 221 14.71 -13.75 -16.48
CA ALA A 221 16.16 -13.69 -16.47
C ALA A 221 16.68 -12.37 -17.05
N ALA A 222 16.19 -11.98 -18.25
CA ALA A 222 16.61 -10.74 -18.90
C ALA A 222 16.31 -9.49 -18.04
N TRP A 223 15.20 -9.47 -17.30
CA TRP A 223 14.88 -8.36 -16.42
C TRP A 223 15.72 -8.34 -15.14
N TYR A 224 16.08 -9.51 -14.58
CA TYR A 224 17.03 -9.57 -13.47
C TYR A 224 18.43 -9.14 -13.89
N GLU A 225 18.89 -9.48 -15.10
CA GLU A 225 20.15 -9.02 -15.65
C GLU A 225 20.18 -7.48 -15.76
N ARG A 226 19.13 -6.87 -16.30
CA ARG A 226 18.98 -5.39 -16.32
C ARG A 226 19.04 -4.77 -14.92
N ASN A 227 18.42 -5.42 -13.94
CA ASN A 227 18.50 -4.94 -12.54
C ASN A 227 19.95 -4.97 -12.04
N ILE A 228 20.70 -6.04 -12.31
CA ILE A 228 22.12 -6.19 -11.91
C ILE A 228 22.99 -5.13 -12.62
N GLU A 229 22.78 -4.89 -13.91
CA GLU A 229 23.50 -3.84 -14.65
C GLU A 229 23.31 -2.45 -14.03
N LEU A 230 22.07 -2.11 -13.62
CA LEU A 230 21.78 -0.86 -12.95
C LEU A 230 22.41 -0.77 -11.54
N CYS A 231 22.52 -1.89 -10.81
CA CYS A 231 23.24 -1.93 -9.53
C CYS A 231 24.73 -1.58 -9.72
N SER A 232 25.34 -2.12 -10.75
CA SER A 232 26.77 -1.87 -11.04
C SER A 232 27.05 -0.41 -11.40
N GLN A 233 26.08 0.31 -11.96
CA GLN A 233 26.20 1.73 -12.31
C GLN A 233 26.08 2.66 -11.09
N THR A 234 25.47 2.22 -10.00
CA THR A 234 25.26 3.03 -8.78
C THR A 234 26.34 2.79 -7.71
N GLY A 235 27.27 1.86 -7.92
CA GLY A 235 28.35 1.56 -6.99
C GLY A 235 27.92 0.82 -5.72
N GLU A 236 26.73 0.19 -5.75
CA GLU A 236 26.17 -0.66 -4.69
C GLU A 236 26.33 -2.13 -5.01
#